data_3659f39672bdf084ec2726b9a46f8ff7
#
_entry.id   3659f39672bdf084ec2726b9a46f8ff7
#
_cell.length_a   1.000
_cell.length_b   1.000
_cell.length_c   1.000
_cell.angle_alpha   90.00
_cell.angle_beta   90.00
_cell.angle_gamma   90.00
#
_symmetry.space_group_name_H-M   'P 1'
#
loop_
_entity.id
_entity.type
_entity.pdbx_description
1 polymer ?
#
loop_
_entity_poly.entity_id
_entity_poly.type
_entity_poly.pdbx_seq_one_letter_code
_entity_poly.pdbx_strand_id
1 'polypeptide(L)'
;METQNIRIRLKAFDHRILDQSTNEIVNTAKRTGAEVRGPIPLPTNIRRMTVLRSPHIDKKSREQFEMRTHKRVLDIVDPTPQTVDALMKLDLAAGVDVEIKL
;
A
#
# COMPACT_ATOMS: atom_id res chain seq x y z
N MET A 1 -22.37 13.40 -17.42
CA MET A 1 -21.89 12.02 -17.22
C MET A 1 -21.00 11.97 -16.01
N GLU A 2 -21.37 11.16 -15.04
CA GLU A 2 -20.55 11.03 -13.85
C GLU A 2 -19.33 10.19 -14.15
N THR A 3 -18.15 10.78 -13.96
CA THR A 3 -16.91 10.02 -14.03
C THR A 3 -16.68 9.36 -12.68
N GLN A 4 -16.52 8.05 -12.68
CA GLN A 4 -16.20 7.33 -11.48
C GLN A 4 -14.72 7.48 -11.17
N ASN A 5 -14.44 7.93 -9.96
CA ASN A 5 -13.07 7.98 -9.48
C ASN A 5 -12.67 6.60 -8.96
N ILE A 6 -11.41 6.26 -9.14
CA ILE A 6 -10.86 5.01 -8.62
C ILE A 6 -10.08 5.33 -7.37
N ARG A 7 -10.43 4.70 -6.27
CA ARG A 7 -9.68 4.82 -5.01
C ARG A 7 -8.83 3.58 -4.83
N ILE A 8 -7.55 3.78 -4.64
CA ILE A 8 -6.59 2.70 -4.46
C ILE A 8 -5.98 2.81 -3.08
N ARG A 9 -6.05 1.72 -2.33
CA ARG A 9 -5.43 1.60 -1.03
C ARG A 9 -4.30 0.59 -1.11
N LEU A 10 -3.14 0.97 -0.61
CA LEU A 10 -1.98 0.10 -0.58
C LEU A 10 -1.54 -0.10 0.86
N LYS A 11 -1.15 -1.33 1.17
CA LYS A 11 -0.63 -1.69 2.48
C LYS A 11 0.64 -2.52 2.29
N ALA A 12 1.62 -2.26 3.12
CA ALA A 12 2.83 -3.07 3.15
C ALA A 12 3.53 -2.91 4.49
N PHE A 13 4.30 -3.91 4.86
CA PHE A 13 5.14 -3.83 6.06
C PHE A 13 6.39 -3.00 5.80
N ASP A 14 6.86 -2.95 4.57
CA ASP A 14 8.04 -2.19 4.19
C ASP A 14 7.61 -0.91 3.48
N HIS A 15 7.96 0.24 4.07
CA HIS A 15 7.58 1.53 3.51
C HIS A 15 8.27 1.82 2.17
N ARG A 16 9.45 1.28 1.95
CA ARG A 16 10.21 1.51 0.69
C ARG A 16 9.51 0.86 -0.48
N ILE A 17 9.10 -0.40 -0.31
CA ILE A 17 8.37 -1.13 -1.33
C ILE A 17 7.03 -0.46 -1.58
N LEU A 18 6.37 -0.01 -0.53
CA LEU A 18 5.09 0.67 -0.62
C LEU A 18 5.21 1.96 -1.43
N ASP A 19 6.19 2.79 -1.13
CA ASP A 19 6.40 4.05 -1.84
C ASP A 19 6.76 3.81 -3.31
N GLN A 20 7.56 2.80 -3.58
CA GLN A 20 7.93 2.43 -4.94
C GLN A 20 6.72 1.99 -5.75
N SER A 21 5.88 1.13 -5.18
CA SER A 21 4.65 0.66 -5.83
C SER A 21 3.67 1.81 -6.04
N THR A 22 3.56 2.71 -5.08
CA THR A 22 2.72 3.89 -5.19
C THR A 22 3.16 4.77 -6.35
N ASN A 23 4.47 5.00 -6.49
CA ASN A 23 5.02 5.78 -7.60
C ASN A 23 4.74 5.13 -8.95
N GLU A 24 4.82 3.80 -9.03
CA GLU A 24 4.50 3.08 -10.26
C GLU A 24 3.04 3.29 -10.68
N ILE A 25 2.13 3.23 -9.71
CA ILE A 25 0.71 3.47 -9.97
C ILE A 25 0.48 4.91 -10.44
N VAL A 26 1.08 5.87 -9.76
CA VAL A 26 0.96 7.29 -10.12
C VAL A 26 1.47 7.53 -11.53
N ASN A 27 2.64 7.00 -11.86
CA ASN A 27 3.23 7.19 -13.19
C ASN A 27 2.38 6.53 -14.27
N THR A 28 1.84 5.35 -14.00
CA THR A 28 0.98 4.64 -14.94
C THR A 28 -0.29 5.43 -15.20
N ALA A 29 -0.91 5.95 -14.15
CA ALA A 29 -2.13 6.74 -14.30
C ALA A 29 -1.88 8.03 -15.08
N LYS A 30 -0.78 8.71 -14.82
CA LYS A 30 -0.41 9.94 -15.53
C LYS A 30 -0.13 9.68 -17.01
N ARG A 31 0.52 8.56 -17.32
CA ARG A 31 0.80 8.21 -18.72
C ARG A 31 -0.47 7.98 -19.51
N THR A 32 -1.51 7.51 -18.87
CA THR A 32 -2.79 7.22 -19.53
C THR A 32 -3.72 8.43 -19.55
N GLY A 33 -3.27 9.57 -19.05
CA GLY A 33 -4.02 10.82 -19.11
C GLY A 33 -4.94 11.07 -17.93
N ALA A 34 -4.91 10.24 -16.91
CA ALA A 34 -5.72 10.44 -15.71
C ALA A 34 -5.06 11.41 -14.75
N GLU A 35 -5.88 12.10 -13.98
CA GLU A 35 -5.39 12.95 -12.91
C GLU A 35 -5.29 12.13 -11.62
N VAL A 36 -4.22 12.32 -10.87
CA VAL A 36 -3.98 11.60 -9.62
C VAL A 36 -3.98 12.58 -8.46
N ARG A 37 -4.77 12.29 -7.44
CA ARG A 37 -4.79 13.01 -6.18
C ARG A 37 -4.15 12.16 -5.09
N GLY A 38 -3.17 12.69 -4.42
CA GLY A 38 -2.38 11.96 -3.46
C GLY A 38 -1.05 11.54 -4.06
N PRO A 39 -0.35 10.57 -3.51
CA PRO A 39 -0.75 9.66 -2.44
C PRO A 39 -0.82 10.33 -1.06
N ILE A 40 -1.78 9.89 -0.26
CA ILE A 40 -1.96 10.38 1.09
C ILE A 40 -1.53 9.27 2.05
N PRO A 41 -0.53 9.52 2.91
CA PRO A 41 -0.17 8.54 3.92
C PRO A 41 -1.25 8.47 5.00
N LEU A 42 -1.69 7.27 5.31
CA LEU A 42 -2.59 7.02 6.42
C LEU A 42 -1.77 6.67 7.67
N PRO A 43 -2.38 6.77 8.87
CA PRO A 43 -1.67 6.40 10.08
C PRO A 43 -1.12 4.98 10.01
N THR A 44 0.12 4.83 10.44
CA THR A 44 0.78 3.53 10.47
C THR A 44 0.26 2.73 11.65
N ASN A 45 -0.20 1.51 11.41
CA ASN A 45 -0.56 0.59 12.47
C ASN A 45 0.69 -0.09 13.00
N ILE A 46 0.88 0.00 14.30
CA ILE A 46 2.00 -0.64 14.99
C ILE A 46 1.43 -1.74 15.86
N ARG A 47 1.87 -2.97 15.61
CA ARG A 47 1.51 -4.12 16.42
C ARG A 47 2.76 -4.62 17.11
N ARG A 48 2.71 -4.64 18.45
CA ARG A 48 3.81 -5.15 19.26
C ARG A 48 3.45 -6.53 19.78
N MET A 49 4.33 -7.47 19.55
CA MET A 49 4.16 -8.83 20.02
C MET A 49 5.38 -9.21 20.86
N THR A 50 5.10 -9.80 22.02
CA THR A 50 6.14 -10.36 22.88
C THR A 50 6.11 -11.87 22.74
N VAL A 51 7.24 -12.45 22.36
CA VAL A 51 7.36 -13.90 22.24
C VAL A 51 8.28 -14.42 23.34
N LEU A 52 7.78 -15.39 24.11
CA LEU A 52 8.56 -16.12 25.09
C LEU A 52 9.12 -17.36 24.43
N ARG A 53 10.43 -17.42 24.26
CA ARG A 53 11.05 -18.58 23.61
C ARG A 53 11.16 -19.79 24.49
N SER A 54 11.37 -19.58 25.78
CA SER A 54 11.45 -20.67 26.73
C SER A 54 11.10 -20.20 28.14
N PRO A 55 10.26 -20.94 28.87
CA PRO A 55 9.90 -20.55 30.23
C PRO A 55 11.03 -20.73 31.22
N HIS A 56 12.05 -21.52 30.89
CA HIS A 56 13.17 -21.82 31.78
C HIS A 56 14.35 -20.88 31.62
N ILE A 57 14.38 -20.12 30.56
CA ILE A 57 15.42 -19.15 30.31
C ILE A 57 14.93 -17.82 30.82
N ASP A 58 15.79 -17.08 31.48
CA ASP A 58 15.41 -15.84 32.12
C ASP A 58 14.90 -14.79 31.13
N LYS A 59 14.74 -13.57 31.60
CA LYS A 59 14.13 -12.46 30.85
C LYS A 59 14.79 -12.17 29.51
N LYS A 60 15.99 -12.67 29.26
CA LYS A 60 16.69 -12.48 27.98
C LYS A 60 16.05 -13.24 26.84
N SER A 61 15.20 -14.23 27.13
CA SER A 61 14.51 -14.97 26.09
C SER A 61 13.26 -14.25 25.57
N ARG A 62 12.90 -13.12 26.12
CA ARG A 62 11.77 -12.32 25.64
C ARG A 62 12.21 -11.49 24.46
N GLU A 63 11.61 -11.74 23.32
CA GLU A 63 11.81 -10.91 22.15
C GLU A 63 10.53 -10.14 21.87
N GLN A 64 10.67 -8.83 21.73
CA GLN A 64 9.58 -7.97 21.30
C GLN A 64 9.69 -7.74 19.80
N PHE A 65 8.65 -8.10 19.09
CA PHE A 65 8.56 -7.82 17.66
C PHE A 65 7.59 -6.68 17.43
N GLU A 66 8.01 -5.72 16.63
CA GLU A 66 7.14 -4.65 16.15
C GLU A 66 6.81 -4.93 14.70
N MET A 67 5.52 -5.01 14.41
CA MET A 67 5.05 -5.05 13.03
C MET A 67 4.41 -3.72 12.71
N ARG A 68 4.96 -3.02 11.72
CA ARG A 68 4.42 -1.75 11.25
C ARG A 68 3.76 -1.96 9.92
N THR A 69 2.48 -1.64 9.83
CA THR A 69 1.75 -1.68 8.58
C THR A 69 1.60 -0.26 8.06
N HIS A 70 2.28 0.02 6.96
CA HIS A 70 2.19 1.31 6.29
C HIS A 70 1.05 1.29 5.29
N LYS A 71 0.32 2.39 5.21
CA LYS A 71 -0.83 2.51 4.33
C LYS A 71 -0.74 3.77 3.50
N ARG A 72 -1.17 3.66 2.26
CA ARG A 72 -1.27 4.81 1.35
C ARG A 72 -2.61 4.75 0.63
N VAL A 73 -3.20 5.90 0.40
CA VAL A 73 -4.44 6.04 -0.37
C VAL A 73 -4.19 7.04 -1.48
N LEU A 74 -4.64 6.70 -2.67
CA LEU A 74 -4.64 7.65 -3.77
C LEU A 74 -5.95 7.55 -4.54
N ASP A 75 -6.36 8.66 -5.12
CA ASP A 75 -7.55 8.75 -5.95
C ASP A 75 -7.13 9.04 -7.38
N ILE A 76 -7.66 8.27 -8.30
CA ILE A 76 -7.49 8.52 -9.72
C ILE A 76 -8.77 9.17 -10.22
N VAL A 77 -8.65 10.40 -10.69
CA VAL A 77 -9.77 11.21 -11.15
C VAL A 77 -9.82 11.15 -12.67
N ASP A 78 -11.02 11.01 -13.21
CA ASP A 78 -11.26 10.92 -14.65
C ASP A 78 -10.43 9.81 -15.32
N PRO A 79 -10.52 8.58 -14.84
CA PRO A 79 -9.76 7.49 -15.45
C PRO A 79 -10.30 7.20 -16.86
N THR A 80 -9.40 6.94 -17.78
CA THR A 80 -9.76 6.45 -19.10
C THR A 80 -9.82 4.93 -19.08
N PRO A 81 -10.45 4.28 -20.09
CA PRO A 81 -10.38 2.82 -20.18
C PRO A 81 -8.93 2.30 -20.23
N GLN A 82 -8.02 3.09 -20.82
CA GLN A 82 -6.61 2.76 -20.85
C GLN A 82 -5.99 2.78 -19.46
N THR A 83 -6.44 3.70 -18.60
CA THR A 83 -5.96 3.77 -17.22
C THR A 83 -6.34 2.49 -16.46
N VAL A 84 -7.60 2.09 -16.55
CA VAL A 84 -8.08 0.87 -15.87
C VAL A 84 -7.31 -0.36 -16.37
N ASP A 85 -7.15 -0.48 -17.66
CA ASP A 85 -6.44 -1.60 -18.27
C ASP A 85 -4.98 -1.65 -17.85
N ALA A 86 -4.31 -0.50 -17.85
CA ALA A 86 -2.92 -0.42 -17.45
C ALA A 86 -2.71 -0.76 -15.97
N LEU A 87 -3.64 -0.34 -15.10
CA LEU A 87 -3.58 -0.68 -13.69
C LEU A 87 -3.79 -2.16 -13.43
N MET A 88 -4.68 -2.79 -14.21
CA MET A 88 -4.91 -4.23 -14.08
C MET A 88 -3.70 -5.06 -14.52
N LYS A 89 -2.92 -4.54 -15.46
CA LYS A 89 -1.72 -5.21 -15.97
C LYS A 89 -0.47 -4.88 -15.16
N LEU A 90 -0.57 -3.96 -14.22
CA LEU A 90 0.57 -3.52 -13.46
C LEU A 90 1.02 -4.63 -12.51
N ASP A 91 2.29 -4.99 -12.60
CA ASP A 91 2.90 -6.01 -11.75
C ASP A 91 3.62 -5.31 -10.60
N LEU A 92 3.00 -5.33 -9.43
CA LEU A 92 3.54 -4.68 -8.26
C LEU A 92 4.44 -5.62 -7.47
N ALA A 93 5.31 -5.04 -6.66
CA ALA A 93 6.24 -5.81 -5.85
C ALA A 93 5.50 -6.74 -4.88
N ALA A 94 6.08 -7.91 -4.64
CA ALA A 94 5.56 -8.82 -3.64
C ALA A 94 5.59 -8.15 -2.25
N GLY A 95 4.60 -8.45 -1.43
CA GLY A 95 4.49 -7.85 -0.11
C GLY A 95 3.66 -6.60 -0.04
N VAL A 96 3.15 -6.12 -1.17
CA VAL A 96 2.23 -4.98 -1.22
C VAL A 96 0.82 -5.50 -1.47
N ASP A 97 -0.08 -5.17 -0.56
CA ASP A 97 -1.49 -5.48 -0.71
C ASP A 97 -2.20 -4.28 -1.32
N VAL A 98 -2.92 -4.50 -2.40
CA VAL A 98 -3.59 -3.44 -3.15
C VAL A 98 -5.07 -3.70 -3.17
N GLU A 99 -5.84 -2.71 -2.77
CA GLU A 99 -7.29 -2.74 -2.82
C GLU A 99 -7.76 -1.61 -3.74
N ILE A 100 -8.57 -1.96 -4.74
CA ILE A 100 -9.08 -0.99 -5.72
C ILE A 100 -10.60 -0.91 -5.55
N LYS A 101 -11.08 0.29 -5.33
CA LYS A 101 -12.52 0.58 -5.24
C LYS A 101 -12.94 1.50 -6.38
N LEU A 102 -13.93 1.10 -7.06
CA LEU A 102 -14.57 1.90 -8.11
C LEU A 102 -15.64 2.81 -7.56
#